data_debc1c01b6c391b72a4a12556d9b9a23
#
_entry.id   debc1c01b6c391b72a4a12556d9b9a23
#
_cell.length_a   1.000
_cell.length_b   1.000
_cell.length_c   1.000
_cell.angle_alpha   90.00
_cell.angle_beta   90.00
_cell.angle_gamma   90.00
#
_symmetry.space_group_name_H-M   'P 1'
#
loop_
_entity.id
_entity.type
_entity.pdbx_description
1 polymer ?
#
loop_
_entity_poly.entity_id
_entity_poly.type
_entity_poly.pdbx_seq_one_letter_code
_entity_poly.pdbx_strand_id
1 'polypeptide(L)'
;MQNVTVDAALEKKLLDIVSRAAQIIKDSPFQIDEKDGPVNIVTTNDVACQEFLYKELSPLIPDAGFLGEESLQDLNHPYLWVIDPIDGTANYSRGINECAISVALVQGKTPLLGVVHNIFTGEVFSARLGEGARCNGKPISVSGRDFSAGILCTAMSVYNKALAKTCSDIIYDAYMECNDVRRFGGCALELCYLAAGRCDLYFEMRVFPWDYAAGYLILKEAGGELTGFGGEVLDFTKATALIGANRRDNYEKMRAVVEKHMSAIPYKE
;
A
#
# COMPACT_ATOMS: atom_id res chain seq x y z
N MET A 1 -5.05 11.33 -27.68
CA MET A 1 -4.78 11.31 -26.22
C MET A 1 -3.45 12.02 -26.01
N GLN A 2 -3.40 13.07 -25.20
CA GLN A 2 -2.11 13.70 -24.85
C GLN A 2 -1.39 12.75 -23.89
N ASN A 3 -0.13 12.40 -24.20
CA ASN A 3 0.69 11.65 -23.25
C ASN A 3 0.96 12.54 -22.03
N VAL A 4 0.55 12.08 -20.86
CA VAL A 4 0.85 12.73 -19.58
C VAL A 4 2.35 12.62 -19.32
N THR A 5 2.99 13.75 -19.09
CA THR A 5 4.41 13.78 -18.69
C THR A 5 4.47 13.65 -17.17
N VAL A 6 4.95 12.50 -16.69
CA VAL A 6 5.19 12.27 -15.27
C VAL A 6 6.64 12.69 -14.95
N ASP A 7 6.81 13.93 -14.61
CA ASP A 7 8.11 14.56 -14.33
C ASP A 7 8.28 14.95 -12.85
N ALA A 8 9.42 15.50 -12.51
CA ALA A 8 9.71 15.98 -11.15
C ALA A 8 8.79 17.13 -10.69
N ALA A 9 8.20 17.87 -11.64
CA ALA A 9 7.27 18.96 -11.29
C ALA A 9 5.92 18.39 -10.85
N LEU A 10 5.42 17.33 -11.50
CA LEU A 10 4.21 16.63 -11.09
C LEU A 10 4.43 15.93 -9.75
N GLU A 11 5.57 15.24 -9.54
CA GLU A 11 5.92 14.62 -8.25
C GLU A 11 5.92 15.66 -7.13
N LYS A 12 6.55 16.81 -7.33
CA LYS A 12 6.58 17.89 -6.34
C LYS A 12 5.18 18.41 -5.99
N LYS A 13 4.30 18.55 -6.98
CA LYS A 13 2.90 18.95 -6.74
C LYS A 13 2.17 17.90 -5.92
N LEU A 14 2.33 16.61 -6.25
CA LEU A 14 1.72 15.52 -5.49
C LEU A 14 2.21 15.50 -4.05
N LEU A 15 3.51 15.64 -3.81
CA LEU A 15 4.10 15.71 -2.47
C LEU A 15 3.51 16.86 -1.63
N ASP A 16 3.33 18.06 -2.23
CA ASP A 16 2.71 19.20 -1.58
C ASP A 16 1.24 18.93 -1.22
N ILE A 17 0.47 18.37 -2.17
CA ILE A 17 -0.95 18.04 -1.97
C ILE A 17 -1.10 17.04 -0.82
N VAL A 18 -0.35 15.94 -0.84
CA VAL A 18 -0.42 14.89 0.19
C VAL A 18 0.03 15.43 1.55
N SER A 19 1.02 16.31 1.60
CA SER A 19 1.46 16.95 2.85
C SER A 19 0.38 17.88 3.43
N ARG A 20 -0.33 18.64 2.59
CA ARG A 20 -1.47 19.46 3.03
C ARG A 20 -2.64 18.59 3.50
N ALA A 21 -2.93 17.48 2.82
CA ALA A 21 -3.93 16.52 3.25
C ALA A 21 -3.61 15.95 4.64
N ALA A 22 -2.37 15.55 4.89
CA ALA A 22 -1.93 15.07 6.20
C ALA A 22 -2.10 16.11 7.31
N GLN A 23 -1.86 17.40 7.00
CA GLN A 23 -2.07 18.48 7.97
C GLN A 23 -3.57 18.66 8.29
N ILE A 24 -4.45 18.59 7.29
CA ILE A 24 -5.91 18.63 7.50
C ILE A 24 -6.35 17.53 8.46
N ILE A 25 -5.89 16.30 8.25
CA ILE A 25 -6.23 15.15 9.12
C ILE A 25 -5.75 15.37 10.55
N LYS A 26 -4.53 15.89 10.74
CA LYS A 26 -3.96 16.15 12.08
C LYS A 26 -4.72 17.21 12.85
N ASP A 27 -5.16 18.26 12.18
CA ASP A 27 -5.76 19.45 12.82
C ASP A 27 -7.27 19.31 13.03
N SER A 28 -7.90 18.30 12.42
CA SER A 28 -9.36 18.13 12.46
C SER A 28 -9.78 17.09 13.49
N PRO A 29 -10.76 17.40 14.34
CA PRO A 29 -11.44 16.39 15.14
C PRO A 29 -12.18 15.43 14.18
N PHE A 30 -12.38 14.18 14.58
CA PHE A 30 -13.09 13.21 13.78
C PHE A 30 -14.17 12.48 14.56
N GLN A 31 -15.14 11.94 13.83
CA GLN A 31 -16.14 10.98 14.31
C GLN A 31 -15.88 9.65 13.60
N ILE A 32 -16.22 8.57 14.28
CA ILE A 32 -16.06 7.20 13.75
C ILE A 32 -17.44 6.68 13.38
N ASP A 33 -17.58 6.18 12.15
CA ASP A 33 -18.74 5.47 11.65
C ASP A 33 -18.36 4.04 11.24
N GLU A 34 -19.32 3.11 11.26
CA GLU A 34 -19.13 1.74 10.78
C GLU A 34 -19.61 1.64 9.33
N LYS A 35 -18.74 1.15 8.41
CA LYS A 35 -19.12 0.88 7.00
C LYS A 35 -19.90 -0.44 6.88
N ASP A 36 -19.35 -1.50 7.50
CA ASP A 36 -19.90 -2.86 7.45
C ASP A 36 -19.51 -3.60 8.74
N GLY A 37 -20.13 -3.17 9.85
CA GLY A 37 -19.85 -3.68 11.18
C GLY A 37 -18.57 -3.13 11.84
N PRO A 38 -18.30 -3.51 13.10
CA PRO A 38 -17.32 -2.85 13.99
C PRO A 38 -15.86 -3.04 13.58
N VAL A 39 -15.59 -3.85 12.56
CA VAL A 39 -14.23 -4.13 12.05
C VAL A 39 -13.89 -3.22 10.88
N ASN A 40 -14.89 -2.79 10.12
CA ASN A 40 -14.74 -1.91 8.96
C ASN A 40 -15.27 -0.52 9.31
N ILE A 41 -14.39 0.34 9.80
CA ILE A 41 -14.70 1.70 10.24
C ILE A 41 -14.20 2.73 9.24
N VAL A 42 -14.87 3.87 9.24
CA VAL A 42 -14.47 5.08 8.53
C VAL A 42 -14.51 6.25 9.51
N THR A 43 -13.68 7.25 9.31
CA THR A 43 -13.80 8.51 10.05
C THR A 43 -14.23 9.64 9.11
N THR A 44 -14.77 10.70 9.69
CA THR A 44 -15.07 11.91 8.91
C THR A 44 -13.86 12.49 8.21
N ASN A 45 -12.64 12.19 8.72
CA ASN A 45 -11.38 12.65 8.12
C ASN A 45 -10.98 11.82 6.90
N ASP A 46 -11.35 10.53 6.80
CA ASP A 46 -11.17 9.72 5.58
C ASP A 46 -11.92 10.37 4.42
N VAL A 47 -13.20 10.69 4.63
CA VAL A 47 -14.05 11.32 3.61
C VAL A 47 -13.53 12.70 3.23
N ALA A 48 -13.24 13.55 4.21
CA ALA A 48 -12.75 14.92 3.96
C ALA A 48 -11.39 14.93 3.25
N CYS A 49 -10.50 14.00 3.61
CA CYS A 49 -9.21 13.83 2.94
C CYS A 49 -9.39 13.39 1.49
N GLN A 50 -10.24 12.40 1.22
CA GLN A 50 -10.50 11.96 -0.14
C GLN A 50 -11.09 13.08 -1.01
N GLU A 51 -12.06 13.84 -0.50
CA GLU A 51 -12.63 14.99 -1.22
C GLU A 51 -11.58 16.06 -1.52
N PHE A 52 -10.71 16.36 -0.56
CA PHE A 52 -9.58 17.28 -0.75
C PHE A 52 -8.64 16.77 -1.83
N LEU A 53 -8.21 15.50 -1.76
CA LEU A 53 -7.31 14.89 -2.74
C LEU A 53 -7.96 14.89 -4.14
N TYR A 54 -9.22 14.52 -4.27
CA TYR A 54 -9.96 14.55 -5.54
C TYR A 54 -9.93 15.96 -6.16
N LYS A 55 -10.26 16.99 -5.37
CA LYS A 55 -10.29 18.38 -5.83
C LYS A 55 -8.92 18.87 -6.32
N GLU A 56 -7.85 18.56 -5.58
CA GLU A 56 -6.50 19.05 -5.89
C GLU A 56 -5.82 18.23 -7.02
N LEU A 57 -6.13 16.94 -7.16
CA LEU A 57 -5.55 16.08 -8.19
C LEU A 57 -6.23 16.21 -9.55
N SER A 58 -7.54 16.45 -9.59
CA SER A 58 -8.32 16.56 -10.83
C SER A 58 -7.70 17.55 -11.85
N PRO A 59 -7.26 18.76 -11.48
CA PRO A 59 -6.68 19.70 -12.42
C PRO A 59 -5.27 19.34 -12.88
N LEU A 60 -4.58 18.41 -12.21
CA LEU A 60 -3.22 18.00 -12.61
C LEU A 60 -3.22 17.16 -13.87
N ILE A 61 -4.20 16.29 -14.02
CA ILE A 61 -4.40 15.43 -15.19
C ILE A 61 -5.89 15.36 -15.48
N PRO A 62 -6.44 16.30 -16.29
CA PRO A 62 -7.89 16.41 -16.50
C PRO A 62 -8.57 15.16 -17.07
N ASP A 63 -7.81 14.33 -17.80
CA ASP A 63 -8.31 13.07 -18.41
C ASP A 63 -8.06 11.84 -17.51
N ALA A 64 -7.64 12.03 -16.26
CA ALA A 64 -7.49 10.92 -15.32
C ALA A 64 -8.80 10.64 -14.59
N GLY A 65 -9.13 9.36 -14.45
CA GLY A 65 -10.15 8.87 -13.55
C GLY A 65 -9.63 8.69 -12.13
N PHE A 66 -10.49 8.14 -11.27
CA PHE A 66 -10.22 7.97 -9.85
C PHE A 66 -10.69 6.60 -9.35
N LEU A 67 -9.91 6.03 -8.46
CA LEU A 67 -10.26 4.86 -7.66
C LEU A 67 -9.86 5.13 -6.21
N GLY A 68 -10.83 5.33 -5.35
CA GLY A 68 -10.60 5.60 -3.93
C GLY A 68 -11.37 4.66 -3.03
N GLU A 69 -10.90 4.51 -1.81
CA GLU A 69 -11.53 3.65 -0.81
C GLU A 69 -12.96 4.12 -0.47
N GLU A 70 -13.17 5.44 -0.34
CA GLU A 70 -14.45 6.02 0.09
C GLU A 70 -15.41 6.24 -1.09
N SER A 71 -15.77 5.13 -1.78
CA SER A 71 -16.78 5.10 -2.86
C SER A 71 -16.47 5.95 -4.10
N LEU A 72 -15.21 6.34 -4.31
CA LEU A 72 -14.77 7.09 -5.49
C LEU A 72 -14.35 6.11 -6.59
N GLN A 73 -15.18 5.94 -7.62
CA GLN A 73 -14.93 5.03 -8.75
C GLN A 73 -15.28 5.67 -10.09
N ASP A 74 -14.24 6.06 -10.84
CA ASP A 74 -14.32 6.49 -12.23
C ASP A 74 -13.16 5.86 -13.02
N LEU A 75 -13.40 4.65 -13.54
CA LEU A 75 -12.36 3.75 -14.06
C LEU A 75 -12.16 3.81 -15.57
N ASN A 76 -13.04 4.51 -16.32
CA ASN A 76 -13.04 4.52 -17.79
C ASN A 76 -12.03 5.52 -18.37
N HIS A 77 -10.84 5.60 -17.80
CA HIS A 77 -9.80 6.55 -18.18
C HIS A 77 -8.47 5.84 -18.44
N PRO A 78 -7.61 6.41 -19.31
CA PRO A 78 -6.27 5.84 -19.58
C PRO A 78 -5.33 5.95 -18.38
N TYR A 79 -5.56 6.94 -17.51
CA TYR A 79 -4.84 7.17 -16.26
C TYR A 79 -5.82 7.14 -15.10
N LEU A 80 -5.38 6.60 -13.97
CA LEU A 80 -6.17 6.55 -12.73
C LEU A 80 -5.33 7.10 -11.57
N TRP A 81 -5.92 8.00 -10.82
CA TRP A 81 -5.49 8.28 -9.47
C TRP A 81 -6.08 7.22 -8.53
N VAL A 82 -5.22 6.48 -7.86
CA VAL A 82 -5.61 5.45 -6.90
C VAL A 82 -5.27 5.98 -5.51
N ILE A 83 -6.30 6.09 -4.63
CA ILE A 83 -6.22 6.88 -3.40
C ILE A 83 -6.73 6.08 -2.20
N ASP A 84 -5.91 6.01 -1.17
CA ASP A 84 -6.34 5.70 0.20
C ASP A 84 -6.15 6.96 1.06
N PRO A 85 -7.23 7.56 1.56
CA PRO A 85 -7.13 8.75 2.39
C PRO A 85 -6.48 8.48 3.74
N ILE A 86 -6.71 7.32 4.36
CA ILE A 86 -6.10 6.90 5.62
C ILE A 86 -5.93 5.38 5.66
N ASP A 87 -4.87 4.84 5.01
CA ASP A 87 -4.49 3.44 5.22
C ASP A 87 -4.17 3.22 6.70
N GLY A 88 -4.85 2.25 7.31
CA GLY A 88 -4.77 1.99 8.73
C GLY A 88 -5.74 2.81 9.59
N THR A 89 -6.99 3.02 9.14
CA THR A 89 -8.05 3.76 9.86
C THR A 89 -8.26 3.26 11.30
N ALA A 90 -8.10 1.94 11.53
CA ALA A 90 -8.18 1.36 12.87
C ALA A 90 -7.04 1.83 13.79
N ASN A 91 -5.84 2.05 13.25
CA ASN A 91 -4.71 2.64 13.97
C ASN A 91 -4.96 4.13 14.23
N TYR A 92 -5.38 4.85 13.19
CA TYR A 92 -5.71 6.26 13.27
C TYR A 92 -6.72 6.55 14.38
N SER A 93 -7.83 5.81 14.41
CA SER A 93 -8.90 5.99 15.40
C SER A 93 -8.48 5.74 16.85
N ARG A 94 -7.33 5.08 17.06
CA ARG A 94 -6.78 4.74 18.37
C ARG A 94 -5.51 5.52 18.73
N GLY A 95 -5.07 6.45 17.86
CA GLY A 95 -3.84 7.20 18.06
C GLY A 95 -2.56 6.36 17.93
N ILE A 96 -2.61 5.25 17.20
CA ILE A 96 -1.43 4.46 16.85
C ILE A 96 -0.81 5.09 15.60
N ASN A 97 0.48 5.46 15.66
CA ASN A 97 1.15 6.27 14.65
C ASN A 97 1.51 5.53 13.34
N GLU A 98 0.85 4.40 13.08
CA GLU A 98 1.07 3.55 11.90
C GLU A 98 -0.14 3.65 10.96
N CYS A 99 -0.30 4.83 10.36
CA CYS A 99 -1.30 5.09 9.34
C CYS A 99 -0.79 6.13 8.34
N ALA A 100 -1.26 6.06 7.10
CA ALA A 100 -0.74 6.88 6.02
C ALA A 100 -1.80 7.29 5.00
N ILE A 101 -1.53 8.39 4.28
CA ILE A 101 -2.18 8.70 3.01
C ILE A 101 -1.40 7.99 1.91
N SER A 102 -2.08 7.27 1.04
CA SER A 102 -1.50 6.57 -0.11
C SER A 102 -2.11 7.11 -1.41
N VAL A 103 -1.27 7.58 -2.34
CA VAL A 103 -1.72 8.10 -3.63
C VAL A 103 -0.81 7.56 -4.73
N ALA A 104 -1.39 6.95 -5.75
CA ALA A 104 -0.68 6.52 -6.95
C ALA A 104 -1.34 7.07 -8.22
N LEU A 105 -0.51 7.35 -9.23
CA LEU A 105 -0.95 7.54 -10.61
C LEU A 105 -0.63 6.28 -11.40
N VAL A 106 -1.64 5.66 -12.00
CA VAL A 106 -1.52 4.39 -12.73
C VAL A 106 -1.96 4.57 -14.18
N GLN A 107 -1.24 3.96 -15.14
CA GLN A 107 -1.64 3.84 -16.54
C GLN A 107 -1.84 2.35 -16.87
N GLY A 108 -3.08 1.93 -17.04
CA GLY A 108 -3.40 0.51 -17.23
C GLY A 108 -2.91 -0.36 -16.06
N LYS A 109 -1.88 -1.18 -16.28
CA LYS A 109 -1.24 -1.99 -15.24
C LYS A 109 0.12 -1.47 -14.78
N THR A 110 0.43 -0.20 -15.05
CA THR A 110 1.75 0.38 -14.76
C THR A 110 1.59 1.58 -13.84
N PRO A 111 1.96 1.51 -12.57
CA PRO A 111 2.10 2.68 -11.72
C PRO A 111 3.24 3.58 -12.20
N LEU A 112 2.98 4.87 -12.32
CA LEU A 112 3.91 5.86 -12.86
C LEU A 112 4.49 6.76 -11.77
N LEU A 113 3.69 7.04 -10.73
CA LEU A 113 4.04 7.90 -9.61
C LEU A 113 3.34 7.37 -8.36
N GLY A 114 4.02 7.33 -7.23
CA GLY A 114 3.47 6.88 -5.95
C GLY A 114 4.00 7.72 -4.79
N VAL A 115 3.12 8.07 -3.87
CA VAL A 115 3.45 8.75 -2.60
C VAL A 115 2.70 8.09 -1.47
N VAL A 116 3.43 7.77 -0.40
CA VAL A 116 2.87 7.31 0.89
C VAL A 116 3.38 8.24 1.99
N HIS A 117 2.48 8.87 2.72
CA HIS A 117 2.82 9.83 3.77
C HIS A 117 2.31 9.33 5.12
N ASN A 118 3.21 8.93 6.02
CA ASN A 118 2.83 8.63 7.39
C ASN A 118 2.33 9.90 8.08
N ILE A 119 1.05 9.91 8.43
CA ILE A 119 0.34 11.09 8.95
C ILE A 119 0.98 11.62 10.22
N PHE A 120 1.42 10.76 11.14
CA PHE A 120 1.92 11.16 12.47
C PHE A 120 3.42 11.44 12.48
N THR A 121 4.23 10.57 11.88
CA THR A 121 5.70 10.72 11.89
C THR A 121 6.19 11.76 10.90
N GLY A 122 5.40 12.05 9.85
CA GLY A 122 5.78 12.95 8.76
C GLY A 122 6.80 12.31 7.80
N GLU A 123 7.03 11.00 7.85
CA GLU A 123 7.81 10.32 6.82
C GLU A 123 7.03 10.27 5.51
N VAL A 124 7.66 10.70 4.43
CA VAL A 124 7.09 10.70 3.09
C VAL A 124 7.93 9.80 2.20
N PHE A 125 7.33 8.71 1.74
CA PHE A 125 7.91 7.83 0.75
C PHE A 125 7.39 8.20 -0.64
N SER A 126 8.26 8.28 -1.63
CA SER A 126 7.88 8.56 -3.00
C SER A 126 8.70 7.76 -4.00
N ALA A 127 8.09 7.48 -5.15
CA ALA A 127 8.80 6.95 -6.32
C ALA A 127 8.12 7.43 -7.60
N ARG A 128 8.95 7.63 -8.62
CA ARG A 128 8.55 7.84 -10.01
C ARG A 128 9.17 6.72 -10.84
N LEU A 129 8.41 6.15 -11.75
CA LEU A 129 8.83 5.00 -12.55
C LEU A 129 10.19 5.27 -13.22
N GLY A 130 11.18 4.41 -12.95
CA GLY A 130 12.53 4.47 -13.46
C GLY A 130 13.47 5.45 -12.76
N GLU A 131 13.05 6.09 -11.64
CA GLU A 131 13.82 7.16 -10.98
C GLU A 131 14.26 6.81 -9.55
N GLY A 132 14.01 5.56 -9.12
CA GLY A 132 14.29 5.08 -7.78
C GLY A 132 13.32 5.59 -6.72
N ALA A 133 13.37 4.99 -5.54
CA ALA A 133 12.54 5.33 -4.40
C ALA A 133 13.24 6.27 -3.42
N ARG A 134 12.45 7.08 -2.71
CA ARG A 134 12.95 8.04 -1.72
C ARG A 134 12.11 8.04 -0.46
N CYS A 135 12.76 8.32 0.67
CA CYS A 135 12.10 8.66 1.92
C CYS A 135 12.56 10.06 2.34
N ASN A 136 11.63 11.00 2.49
CA ASN A 136 11.94 12.42 2.77
C ASN A 136 12.99 13.00 1.79
N GLY A 137 12.84 12.68 0.50
CA GLY A 137 13.74 13.10 -0.58
C GLY A 137 15.10 12.40 -0.63
N LYS A 138 15.44 11.53 0.34
CA LYS A 138 16.69 10.76 0.35
C LYS A 138 16.46 9.40 -0.32
N PRO A 139 17.37 8.93 -1.19
CA PRO A 139 17.28 7.60 -1.79
C PRO A 139 17.17 6.51 -0.74
N ILE A 140 16.33 5.52 -1.01
CA ILE A 140 16.20 4.29 -0.22
C ILE A 140 16.35 3.08 -1.11
N SER A 141 16.72 1.95 -0.51
CA SER A 141 16.76 0.64 -1.14
C SER A 141 16.38 -0.44 -0.16
N VAL A 142 15.92 -1.56 -0.68
CA VAL A 142 15.69 -2.77 0.10
C VAL A 142 16.98 -3.24 0.78
N SER A 143 16.85 -4.04 1.82
CA SER A 143 17.99 -4.64 2.51
C SER A 143 18.61 -5.79 1.70
N GLY A 144 19.83 -6.17 2.06
CA GLY A 144 20.49 -7.37 1.54
C GLY A 144 20.33 -8.60 2.44
N ARG A 145 19.52 -8.56 3.50
CA ARG A 145 19.40 -9.65 4.48
C ARG A 145 18.80 -10.90 3.86
N ASP A 146 19.31 -12.05 4.30
CA ASP A 146 18.74 -13.36 3.94
C ASP A 146 17.44 -13.62 4.71
N PHE A 147 16.65 -14.60 4.26
CA PHE A 147 15.37 -14.97 4.85
C PHE A 147 15.47 -15.20 6.36
N SER A 148 16.48 -15.93 6.81
CA SER A 148 16.68 -16.27 8.24
C SER A 148 17.00 -15.07 9.14
N ALA A 149 17.53 -14.00 8.58
CA ALA A 149 17.77 -12.73 9.28
C ALA A 149 16.65 -11.72 9.01
N GLY A 150 15.66 -12.08 8.19
CA GLY A 150 14.61 -11.21 7.73
C GLY A 150 13.48 -11.03 8.74
N ILE A 151 12.83 -9.88 8.68
CA ILE A 151 11.59 -9.57 9.40
C ILE A 151 10.42 -9.63 8.40
N LEU A 152 9.41 -10.43 8.72
CA LEU A 152 8.15 -10.50 7.99
C LEU A 152 7.19 -9.41 8.45
N CYS A 153 6.72 -8.57 7.54
CA CYS A 153 5.53 -7.74 7.73
C CYS A 153 4.31 -8.46 7.16
N THR A 154 3.21 -8.42 7.86
CA THR A 154 1.99 -9.14 7.45
C THR A 154 0.74 -8.60 8.12
N ALA A 155 -0.41 -8.88 7.52
CA ALA A 155 -1.71 -8.68 8.15
C ALA A 155 -2.55 -9.96 8.20
N MET A 156 -3.37 -10.05 9.24
CA MET A 156 -4.47 -11.01 9.28
C MET A 156 -5.62 -10.45 8.44
N SER A 157 -6.30 -11.29 7.66
CA SER A 157 -7.49 -10.86 6.91
C SER A 157 -8.61 -10.45 7.87
N VAL A 158 -8.65 -9.17 8.24
CA VAL A 158 -9.56 -8.67 9.28
C VAL A 158 -11.02 -8.71 8.84
N TYR A 159 -11.28 -8.53 7.56
CA TYR A 159 -12.62 -8.55 6.96
C TYR A 159 -13.15 -9.95 6.66
N ASN A 160 -12.31 -10.98 6.69
CA ASN A 160 -12.71 -12.36 6.44
C ASN A 160 -12.07 -13.33 7.44
N LYS A 161 -12.74 -13.55 8.55
CA LYS A 161 -12.27 -14.45 9.62
C LYS A 161 -12.12 -15.92 9.19
N ALA A 162 -12.75 -16.35 8.08
CA ALA A 162 -12.56 -17.69 7.56
C ALA A 162 -11.11 -17.93 7.07
N LEU A 163 -10.38 -16.86 6.72
CA LEU A 163 -8.98 -16.92 6.32
C LEU A 163 -8.00 -16.92 7.50
N ALA A 164 -8.46 -16.66 8.72
CA ALA A 164 -7.58 -16.45 9.87
C ALA A 164 -6.66 -17.64 10.16
N LYS A 165 -7.19 -18.89 10.03
CA LYS A 165 -6.37 -20.08 10.24
C LYS A 165 -5.28 -20.20 9.18
N THR A 166 -5.61 -20.02 7.91
CA THR A 166 -4.64 -20.08 6.80
C THR A 166 -3.58 -18.98 6.94
N CYS A 167 -3.98 -17.74 7.28
CA CYS A 167 -3.04 -16.66 7.61
C CYS A 167 -2.08 -17.08 8.73
N SER A 168 -2.62 -17.66 9.82
CA SER A 168 -1.80 -18.07 10.98
C SER A 168 -0.83 -19.18 10.62
N ASP A 169 -1.24 -20.14 9.79
CA ASP A 169 -0.39 -21.25 9.36
C ASP A 169 0.76 -20.74 8.47
N ILE A 170 0.49 -19.81 7.55
CA ILE A 170 1.53 -19.17 6.72
C ILE A 170 2.51 -18.36 7.59
N ILE A 171 1.98 -17.56 8.52
CA ILE A 171 2.82 -16.79 9.45
C ILE A 171 3.69 -17.71 10.29
N TYR A 172 3.12 -18.79 10.81
CA TYR A 172 3.85 -19.78 11.60
C TYR A 172 4.99 -20.41 10.81
N ASP A 173 4.72 -20.92 9.60
CA ASP A 173 5.73 -21.56 8.76
C ASP A 173 6.84 -20.56 8.37
N ALA A 174 6.49 -19.32 8.01
CA ALA A 174 7.48 -18.29 7.72
C ALA A 174 8.30 -17.92 8.95
N TYR A 175 7.67 -17.79 10.13
CA TYR A 175 8.32 -17.47 11.41
C TYR A 175 9.34 -18.52 11.81
N MET A 176 9.09 -19.80 11.53
CA MET A 176 10.05 -20.88 11.85
C MET A 176 11.35 -20.78 11.07
N GLU A 177 11.37 -20.00 9.98
CA GLU A 177 12.55 -19.84 9.10
C GLU A 177 13.10 -18.41 9.09
N CYS A 178 12.31 -17.37 9.43
CA CYS A 178 12.75 -15.97 9.50
C CYS A 178 13.10 -15.54 10.93
N ASN A 179 13.59 -14.33 11.09
CA ASN A 179 14.02 -13.80 12.39
C ASN A 179 12.84 -13.38 13.27
N ASP A 180 11.87 -12.66 12.73
CA ASP A 180 10.75 -12.12 13.51
C ASP A 180 9.58 -11.70 12.60
N VAL A 181 8.43 -11.39 13.22
CA VAL A 181 7.21 -10.95 12.55
C VAL A 181 6.76 -9.61 13.11
N ARG A 182 6.29 -8.72 12.23
CA ARG A 182 5.65 -7.45 12.59
C ARG A 182 4.29 -7.36 11.93
N ARG A 183 3.34 -6.76 12.65
CA ARG A 183 2.04 -6.36 12.13
C ARG A 183 1.81 -4.90 12.50
N PHE A 184 2.05 -4.00 11.54
CA PHE A 184 1.87 -2.57 11.78
C PHE A 184 0.41 -2.15 11.55
N GLY A 185 -0.29 -2.82 10.66
CA GLY A 185 -1.74 -2.63 10.45
C GLY A 185 -2.11 -1.59 9.40
N GLY A 186 -1.19 -1.31 8.48
CA GLY A 186 -1.39 -0.50 7.28
C GLY A 186 -0.50 -1.02 6.16
N CYS A 187 -1.09 -1.50 5.06
CA CYS A 187 -0.38 -2.11 3.93
C CYS A 187 0.61 -1.14 3.29
N ALA A 188 0.18 0.11 3.05
CA ALA A 188 1.02 1.10 2.37
C ALA A 188 2.33 1.36 3.11
N LEU A 189 2.29 1.51 4.45
CA LEU A 189 3.49 1.69 5.26
C LEU A 189 4.35 0.42 5.34
N GLU A 190 3.74 -0.75 5.45
CA GLU A 190 4.49 -2.01 5.51
C GLU A 190 5.29 -2.24 4.22
N LEU A 191 4.73 -1.94 3.05
CA LEU A 191 5.45 -1.96 1.77
C LEU A 191 6.57 -0.90 1.70
N CYS A 192 6.35 0.30 2.24
CA CYS A 192 7.37 1.33 2.34
C CYS A 192 8.50 0.95 3.31
N TYR A 193 8.20 0.27 4.40
CA TYR A 193 9.23 -0.23 5.34
C TYR A 193 10.05 -1.33 4.69
N LEU A 194 9.45 -2.21 3.89
CA LEU A 194 10.18 -3.18 3.07
C LEU A 194 11.09 -2.46 2.07
N ALA A 195 10.58 -1.45 1.35
CA ALA A 195 11.35 -0.64 0.41
C ALA A 195 12.55 0.09 1.05
N ALA A 196 12.40 0.53 2.31
CA ALA A 196 13.45 1.20 3.07
C ALA A 196 14.40 0.23 3.80
N GLY A 197 14.26 -1.09 3.58
CA GLY A 197 15.09 -2.12 4.21
C GLY A 197 14.87 -2.25 5.72
N ARG A 198 13.73 -1.80 6.26
CA ARG A 198 13.35 -1.96 7.68
C ARG A 198 12.76 -3.33 7.95
N CYS A 199 12.07 -3.89 6.95
CA CYS A 199 11.58 -5.25 6.89
C CYS A 199 12.13 -5.93 5.63
N ASP A 200 11.86 -7.23 5.46
CA ASP A 200 12.50 -8.02 4.41
C ASP A 200 11.51 -8.88 3.62
N LEU A 201 10.42 -9.25 4.25
CA LEU A 201 9.38 -10.13 3.73
C LEU A 201 8.01 -9.49 3.94
N TYR A 202 7.09 -9.78 3.03
CA TYR A 202 5.71 -9.32 3.14
C TYR A 202 4.75 -10.39 2.61
N PHE A 203 3.61 -10.56 3.28
CA PHE A 203 2.45 -11.22 2.70
C PHE A 203 1.15 -10.68 3.30
N GLU A 204 0.13 -10.58 2.46
CA GLU A 204 -1.24 -10.30 2.87
C GLU A 204 -2.24 -10.99 1.96
N MET A 205 -3.31 -11.56 2.55
CA MET A 205 -4.26 -12.40 1.79
C MET A 205 -5.31 -11.61 1.03
N ARG A 206 -5.56 -10.36 1.40
CA ARG A 206 -6.53 -9.51 0.72
C ARG A 206 -6.24 -8.06 0.95
N VAL A 207 -5.91 -7.39 -0.12
CA VAL A 207 -5.68 -5.94 -0.19
C VAL A 207 -6.41 -5.37 -1.40
N PHE A 208 -6.74 -4.10 -1.32
CA PHE A 208 -7.37 -3.35 -2.40
C PHE A 208 -6.34 -2.49 -3.14
N PRO A 209 -6.63 -2.01 -4.37
CA PRO A 209 -5.67 -1.22 -5.14
C PRO A 209 -5.12 0.00 -4.39
N TRP A 210 -5.94 0.68 -3.62
CA TRP A 210 -5.55 1.87 -2.88
C TRP A 210 -4.56 1.57 -1.75
N ASP A 211 -4.63 0.37 -1.13
CA ASP A 211 -3.69 -0.06 -0.09
C ASP A 211 -2.27 -0.22 -0.63
N TYR A 212 -2.12 -0.71 -1.89
CA TYR A 212 -0.81 -1.17 -2.36
C TYR A 212 -0.26 -0.46 -3.61
N ALA A 213 -1.05 0.29 -4.40
CA ALA A 213 -0.57 0.80 -5.68
C ALA A 213 0.65 1.72 -5.56
N ALA A 214 0.65 2.63 -4.59
CA ALA A 214 1.79 3.50 -4.32
C ALA A 214 2.97 2.71 -3.72
N GLY A 215 2.70 1.88 -2.70
CA GLY A 215 3.69 1.03 -2.05
C GLY A 215 4.35 0.04 -3.03
N TYR A 216 3.60 -0.50 -3.99
CA TYR A 216 4.13 -1.33 -5.06
C TYR A 216 5.23 -0.61 -5.85
N LEU A 217 4.95 0.59 -6.36
CA LEU A 217 5.93 1.34 -7.14
C LEU A 217 7.16 1.67 -6.29
N ILE A 218 6.94 2.16 -5.06
CA ILE A 218 8.02 2.51 -4.15
C ILE A 218 8.91 1.29 -3.87
N LEU A 219 8.32 0.12 -3.63
CA LEU A 219 9.08 -1.12 -3.40
C LEU A 219 9.84 -1.58 -4.65
N LYS A 220 9.20 -1.53 -5.83
CA LYS A 220 9.86 -1.92 -7.10
C LYS A 220 11.03 -0.99 -7.41
N GLU A 221 10.88 0.31 -7.24
CA GLU A 221 11.92 1.32 -7.47
C GLU A 221 13.05 1.26 -6.41
N ALA A 222 12.78 0.66 -5.23
CA ALA A 222 13.78 0.36 -4.23
C ALA A 222 14.54 -0.97 -4.48
N GLY A 223 14.15 -1.74 -5.50
CA GLY A 223 14.76 -3.01 -5.88
C GLY A 223 14.13 -4.26 -5.26
N GLY A 224 12.93 -4.13 -4.66
CA GLY A 224 12.19 -5.27 -4.10
C GLY A 224 11.31 -6.00 -5.12
N GLU A 225 10.77 -7.15 -4.68
CA GLU A 225 9.81 -7.96 -5.43
C GLU A 225 8.44 -7.88 -4.77
N LEU A 226 7.37 -7.75 -5.60
CA LEU A 226 5.97 -7.82 -5.16
C LEU A 226 5.10 -8.35 -6.29
N THR A 227 4.30 -9.38 -6.01
CA THR A 227 3.34 -9.97 -6.95
C THR A 227 2.10 -10.46 -6.22
N GLY A 228 1.10 -10.90 -6.95
CA GLY A 228 0.04 -11.75 -6.43
C GLY A 228 0.56 -13.14 -6.02
N PHE A 229 -0.26 -13.94 -5.38
CA PHE A 229 0.14 -15.26 -4.88
C PHE A 229 0.56 -16.24 -5.99
N GLY A 230 -0.04 -16.14 -7.18
CA GLY A 230 0.35 -16.92 -8.35
C GLY A 230 1.55 -16.37 -9.13
N GLY A 231 2.16 -15.29 -8.68
CA GLY A 231 3.24 -14.61 -9.39
C GLY A 231 2.77 -13.72 -10.55
N GLU A 232 1.46 -13.47 -10.63
CA GLU A 232 0.84 -12.66 -11.69
C GLU A 232 1.17 -11.17 -11.57
N VAL A 233 1.09 -10.49 -12.72
CA VAL A 233 1.13 -9.04 -12.80
C VAL A 233 -0.14 -8.46 -12.17
N LEU A 234 0.04 -7.54 -11.25
CA LEU A 234 -1.06 -6.95 -10.49
C LEU A 234 -1.98 -6.10 -11.37
N ASP A 235 -3.26 -6.13 -11.02
CA ASP A 235 -4.30 -5.30 -11.63
C ASP A 235 -4.75 -4.24 -10.61
N PHE A 236 -4.30 -3.01 -10.81
CA PHE A 236 -4.54 -1.91 -9.88
C PHE A 236 -5.99 -1.39 -9.87
N THR A 237 -6.92 -2.19 -10.38
CA THR A 237 -8.37 -1.94 -10.29
C THR A 237 -9.11 -3.00 -9.49
N LYS A 238 -8.40 -4.04 -8.98
CA LYS A 238 -9.01 -5.20 -8.31
C LYS A 238 -8.30 -5.53 -7.01
N ALA A 239 -9.08 -6.06 -6.07
CA ALA A 239 -8.52 -6.66 -4.86
C ALA A 239 -7.65 -7.88 -5.23
N THR A 240 -6.59 -8.10 -4.46
CA THR A 240 -5.65 -9.21 -4.66
C THR A 240 -5.06 -9.68 -3.34
N ALA A 241 -4.28 -10.76 -3.40
CA ALA A 241 -3.37 -11.14 -2.33
C ALA A 241 -1.93 -10.81 -2.76
N LEU A 242 -1.03 -10.53 -1.81
CA LEU A 242 0.33 -10.10 -2.09
C LEU A 242 1.38 -10.96 -1.41
N ILE A 243 2.47 -11.23 -2.15
CA ILE A 243 3.74 -11.71 -1.62
C ILE A 243 4.82 -10.73 -2.05
N GLY A 244 5.66 -10.29 -1.10
CA GLY A 244 6.78 -9.41 -1.36
C GLY A 244 8.05 -9.80 -0.61
N ALA A 245 9.18 -9.39 -1.15
CA ALA A 245 10.47 -9.56 -0.48
C ALA A 245 11.51 -8.53 -0.96
N ASN A 246 12.57 -8.39 -0.14
CA ASN A 246 13.71 -7.53 -0.45
C ASN A 246 14.57 -8.05 -1.62
N ARG A 247 14.53 -9.37 -1.90
CA ARG A 247 15.35 -10.00 -2.94
C ARG A 247 14.65 -11.24 -3.51
N ARG A 248 15.03 -11.63 -4.71
CA ARG A 248 14.37 -12.69 -5.47
C ARG A 248 14.39 -14.05 -4.77
N ASP A 249 15.49 -14.45 -4.15
CA ASP A 249 15.60 -15.72 -3.44
C ASP A 249 14.73 -15.77 -2.17
N ASN A 250 14.60 -14.66 -1.45
CA ASN A 250 13.69 -14.54 -0.32
C ASN A 250 12.22 -14.56 -0.78
N TYR A 251 11.93 -13.91 -1.93
CA TYR A 251 10.62 -13.97 -2.55
C TYR A 251 10.21 -15.41 -2.91
N GLU A 252 11.11 -16.20 -3.54
CA GLU A 252 10.81 -17.58 -3.91
C GLU A 252 10.60 -18.48 -2.66
N LYS A 253 11.34 -18.23 -1.58
CA LYS A 253 11.10 -18.92 -0.31
C LYS A 253 9.74 -18.56 0.28
N MET A 254 9.40 -17.28 0.35
CA MET A 254 8.10 -16.83 0.88
C MET A 254 6.95 -17.39 0.04
N ARG A 255 7.09 -17.38 -1.29
CA ARG A 255 6.14 -17.98 -2.20
C ARG A 255 5.96 -19.48 -1.93
N ALA A 256 7.04 -20.23 -1.74
CA ALA A 256 6.98 -21.65 -1.40
C ALA A 256 6.25 -21.91 -0.07
N VAL A 257 6.42 -21.03 0.94
CA VAL A 257 5.66 -21.10 2.18
C VAL A 257 4.17 -20.90 1.94
N VAL A 258 3.79 -19.88 1.17
CA VAL A 258 2.39 -19.61 0.84
C VAL A 258 1.78 -20.75 0.02
N GLU A 259 2.49 -21.30 -0.97
CA GLU A 259 2.01 -22.38 -1.84
C GLU A 259 1.60 -23.64 -1.06
N LYS A 260 2.25 -23.95 0.06
CA LYS A 260 1.85 -25.08 0.93
C LYS A 260 0.40 -24.96 1.43
N HIS A 261 -0.11 -23.74 1.55
CA HIS A 261 -1.42 -23.43 2.13
C HIS A 261 -2.46 -22.98 1.11
N MET A 262 -2.09 -22.87 -0.18
CA MET A 262 -2.98 -22.35 -1.26
C MET A 262 -4.27 -23.16 -1.42
N SER A 263 -4.24 -24.48 -1.21
CA SER A 263 -5.43 -25.33 -1.29
C SER A 263 -6.49 -25.05 -0.22
N ALA A 264 -6.09 -24.38 0.88
CA ALA A 264 -6.97 -23.98 1.97
C ALA A 264 -7.52 -22.56 1.81
N ILE A 265 -7.07 -21.83 0.78
CA ILE A 265 -7.53 -20.47 0.52
C ILE A 265 -8.84 -20.52 -0.28
N PRO A 266 -9.96 -20.07 0.28
CA PRO A 266 -11.24 -20.05 -0.44
C PRO A 266 -11.30 -18.88 -1.42
N TYR A 267 -10.24 -18.67 -2.22
CA TYR A 267 -10.28 -17.73 -3.33
C TYR A 267 -10.91 -18.42 -4.54
N LYS A 268 -12.21 -18.32 -4.59
CA LYS A 268 -12.91 -18.21 -5.87
C LYS A 268 -13.53 -16.82 -5.85
N GLU A 269 -13.15 -16.06 -6.86
CA GLU A 269 -13.55 -14.71 -7.27
C GLU A 269 -14.80 -14.15 -6.64
#